data_21ef3f5269a47398e2c8bcaa4e9ff6ea
#
_entry.id   21ef3f5269a47398e2c8bcaa4e9ff6ea
#
_cell.length_a   1.000
_cell.length_b   1.000
_cell.length_c   1.000
_cell.angle_alpha   90.00
_cell.angle_beta   90.00
_cell.angle_gamma   90.00
#
_symmetry.space_group_name_H-M   'P 1'
#
loop_
_entity.id
_entity.type
_entity.pdbx_description
1 polymer ?
#
loop_
_entity_poly.entity_id
_entity_poly.type
_entity_poly.pdbx_seq_one_letter_code
_entity_poly.pdbx_strand_id
1 'polypeptide(L)'
;MLLHECRAIISLDTKIIQLELKMSTAEPSTANDSSIQELVAKARNAQAVYESFKQDQVDAIVRDIGKFVFDNAAPLARMAVDETGMGSYEDKILKNKGKARVIWNNLKDKKSRGVIGEDTETNLMLVAKPMGVVAAVTPVTNPIVTPMCNGMFALKTGNAVIFAPHPKAQKCTEHLALEFMKIVKSHGGPDDLVQVITNGSVEKTQQLMQSVDVVVATGGAAMVKSAYSSGKPSYGVGAGNVPVIIDRNVDLQDAVEKIVAGASFDHGIICSHEQFVFAPEEDYEETVQLFTKTGKVWFTDDQEQIQKLREVVFLDGHLNKDVVGISASEVGKMAGIDVPESARLILLPADGSGTEDVFAKEKLCPVIAIVPYAAFDDAVAMAKANLLVEGAGHSAALHSNSDDHIKKAGLELPISRLVINQASSLTAGGSLTNGFAPTTTLGCGSWGGNSISENLDYKHLMNVSRIGKIIPDKVVPTDEEIWA
;
A
#
# COMPACT_ATOMS: atom_id res chain seq x y z
N MET A 1 12.28 54.29 -0.85
CA MET A 1 12.50 52.88 -0.39
C MET A 1 11.47 51.91 -0.96
N LEU A 2 10.18 52.25 -0.98
CA LEU A 2 9.11 51.36 -1.53
C LEU A 2 9.17 51.10 -3.06
N LEU A 3 9.76 52.00 -3.86
CA LEU A 3 9.86 51.82 -5.33
C LEU A 3 11.01 50.89 -5.80
N HIS A 4 11.95 50.55 -4.92
CA HIS A 4 13.04 49.64 -5.24
C HIS A 4 12.65 48.15 -4.95
N GLU A 5 11.83 47.93 -3.95
CA GLU A 5 11.35 46.58 -3.62
C GLU A 5 10.31 46.03 -4.65
N CYS A 6 9.44 46.93 -5.16
CA CYS A 6 8.50 46.51 -6.23
C CYS A 6 9.19 46.11 -7.54
N ARG A 7 10.35 46.70 -7.89
CA ARG A 7 11.12 46.33 -9.08
C ARG A 7 11.83 44.99 -8.94
N ALA A 8 12.23 44.61 -7.71
CA ALA A 8 12.87 43.33 -7.44
C ALA A 8 11.85 42.15 -7.53
N ILE A 9 10.63 42.34 -7.05
CA ILE A 9 9.57 41.35 -7.09
C ILE A 9 9.12 41.10 -8.55
N ILE A 10 8.89 42.17 -9.33
CA ILE A 10 8.51 42.05 -10.76
C ILE A 10 9.62 41.37 -11.59
N SER A 11 10.90 41.56 -11.23
CA SER A 11 12.04 40.92 -11.90
C SER A 11 12.15 39.41 -11.55
N LEU A 12 11.75 38.97 -10.34
CA LEU A 12 11.72 37.57 -9.94
C LEU A 12 10.57 36.82 -10.64
N ASP A 13 9.38 37.39 -10.68
CA ASP A 13 8.22 36.80 -11.34
C ASP A 13 8.45 36.61 -12.85
N THR A 14 9.09 37.60 -13.50
CA THR A 14 9.43 37.52 -14.93
C THR A 14 10.47 36.44 -15.22
N LYS A 15 11.42 36.18 -14.30
CA LYS A 15 12.39 35.10 -14.43
C LYS A 15 11.78 33.72 -14.18
N ILE A 16 10.85 33.63 -13.22
CA ILE A 16 10.13 32.38 -12.94
C ILE A 16 9.23 32.03 -14.13
N ILE A 17 8.48 32.97 -14.67
CA ILE A 17 7.64 32.77 -15.88
C ILE A 17 8.51 32.41 -17.10
N GLN A 18 9.70 32.98 -17.27
CA GLN A 18 10.62 32.58 -18.35
C GLN A 18 11.27 31.23 -18.13
N LEU A 19 11.47 30.76 -16.88
CA LEU A 19 11.91 29.38 -16.59
C LEU A 19 10.75 28.41 -16.84
N GLU A 20 9.55 28.71 -16.45
CA GLU A 20 8.38 27.86 -16.71
C GLU A 20 8.06 27.77 -18.22
N LEU A 21 8.19 28.86 -18.97
CA LEU A 21 8.07 28.81 -20.44
C LEU A 21 9.21 28.03 -21.11
N LYS A 22 10.44 28.08 -20.59
CA LYS A 22 11.56 27.26 -21.11
C LYS A 22 11.42 25.79 -20.76
N MET A 23 10.78 25.44 -19.64
CA MET A 23 10.46 24.03 -19.31
C MET A 23 9.29 23.51 -20.14
N SER A 24 8.39 24.37 -20.65
CA SER A 24 7.26 24.00 -21.50
C SER A 24 7.63 23.83 -23.00
N THR A 25 8.82 24.23 -23.42
CA THR A 25 9.27 24.14 -24.82
C THR A 25 10.36 23.11 -25.05
N ALA A 26 10.66 22.21 -24.07
CA ALA A 26 11.44 21.03 -24.33
C ALA A 26 10.61 20.09 -25.21
N GLU A 27 10.92 20.02 -26.50
CA GLU A 27 10.34 19.03 -27.40
C GLU A 27 10.56 17.64 -26.80
N PRO A 28 9.50 16.80 -26.65
CA PRO A 28 9.64 15.43 -26.18
C PRO A 28 10.56 14.70 -27.17
N SER A 29 11.57 14.02 -26.68
CA SER A 29 12.49 13.23 -27.51
C SER A 29 11.67 12.14 -28.20
N THR A 30 11.53 12.27 -29.51
CA THR A 30 10.65 11.46 -30.37
C THR A 30 11.00 9.95 -30.40
N ALA A 31 12.15 9.55 -29.90
CA ALA A 31 12.59 8.14 -29.86
C ALA A 31 12.03 7.32 -28.67
N ASN A 32 11.56 7.98 -27.59
CA ASN A 32 10.98 7.30 -26.39
C ASN A 32 9.46 7.25 -26.40
N ASP A 33 8.78 8.17 -27.06
CA ASP A 33 7.32 8.22 -27.14
C ASP A 33 6.74 7.07 -27.97
N SER A 34 7.40 6.66 -29.04
CA SER A 34 6.92 5.57 -29.90
C SER A 34 6.87 4.21 -29.17
N SER A 35 7.76 3.97 -28.19
CA SER A 35 7.81 2.68 -27.48
C SER A 35 6.67 2.51 -26.46
N ILE A 36 6.33 3.54 -25.69
CA ILE A 36 5.21 3.48 -24.72
C ILE A 36 3.86 3.45 -25.46
N GLN A 37 3.70 4.26 -26.48
CA GLN A 37 2.50 4.26 -27.31
C GLN A 37 2.28 2.91 -28.01
N GLU A 38 3.34 2.28 -28.50
CA GLU A 38 3.27 0.94 -29.10
C GLU A 38 2.84 -0.13 -28.07
N LEU A 39 3.41 -0.12 -26.85
CA LEU A 39 3.02 -1.01 -25.78
C LEU A 39 1.53 -0.85 -25.45
N VAL A 40 1.06 0.38 -25.30
CA VAL A 40 -0.36 0.67 -24.99
C VAL A 40 -1.27 0.25 -26.14
N ALA A 41 -0.88 0.48 -27.39
CA ALA A 41 -1.67 0.06 -28.56
C ALA A 41 -1.80 -1.46 -28.63
N LYS A 42 -0.71 -2.21 -28.42
CA LYS A 42 -0.73 -3.68 -28.33
C LYS A 42 -1.63 -4.17 -27.19
N ALA A 43 -1.50 -3.55 -26.00
CA ALA A 43 -2.35 -3.88 -24.86
C ALA A 43 -3.85 -3.64 -25.15
N ARG A 44 -4.21 -2.55 -25.84
CA ARG A 44 -5.60 -2.27 -26.24
C ARG A 44 -6.15 -3.32 -27.20
N ASN A 45 -5.37 -3.72 -28.19
CA ASN A 45 -5.77 -4.78 -29.12
C ASN A 45 -5.97 -6.12 -28.39
N ALA A 46 -5.06 -6.47 -27.49
CA ALA A 46 -5.16 -7.67 -26.67
C ALA A 46 -6.39 -7.61 -25.75
N GLN A 47 -6.63 -6.47 -25.11
CA GLN A 47 -7.78 -6.27 -24.24
C GLN A 47 -9.12 -6.41 -24.99
N ALA A 48 -9.21 -5.90 -26.21
CA ALA A 48 -10.42 -6.04 -27.03
C ALA A 48 -10.73 -7.51 -27.34
N VAL A 49 -9.73 -8.35 -27.58
CA VAL A 49 -9.91 -9.80 -27.73
C VAL A 49 -10.32 -10.44 -26.39
N TYR A 50 -9.65 -10.08 -25.31
CA TYR A 50 -9.90 -10.62 -23.96
C TYR A 50 -11.28 -10.25 -23.42
N GLU A 51 -11.87 -9.16 -23.87
CA GLU A 51 -13.23 -8.74 -23.49
C GLU A 51 -14.29 -9.80 -23.83
N SER A 52 -14.05 -10.65 -24.82
CA SER A 52 -14.96 -11.75 -25.19
C SER A 52 -14.90 -12.97 -24.25
N PHE A 53 -13.88 -13.04 -23.36
CA PHE A 53 -13.69 -14.18 -22.45
C PHE A 53 -14.80 -14.25 -21.41
N LYS A 54 -15.29 -15.47 -21.17
CA LYS A 54 -16.30 -15.76 -20.15
C LYS A 54 -15.70 -15.79 -18.74
N GLN A 55 -16.57 -15.75 -17.74
CA GLN A 55 -16.16 -15.74 -16.33
C GLN A 55 -15.23 -16.92 -15.96
N ASP A 56 -15.56 -18.12 -16.38
CA ASP A 56 -14.79 -19.33 -16.10
C ASP A 56 -13.38 -19.33 -16.72
N GLN A 57 -13.25 -18.79 -17.93
CA GLN A 57 -11.96 -18.63 -18.61
C GLN A 57 -11.07 -17.61 -17.88
N VAL A 58 -11.66 -16.46 -17.51
CA VAL A 58 -10.96 -15.42 -16.74
C VAL A 58 -10.54 -15.96 -15.38
N ASP A 59 -11.42 -16.67 -14.69
CA ASP A 59 -11.15 -17.24 -13.36
C ASP A 59 -10.04 -18.31 -13.40
N ALA A 60 -9.98 -19.11 -14.45
CA ALA A 60 -8.91 -20.08 -14.63
C ALA A 60 -7.54 -19.39 -14.78
N ILE A 61 -7.44 -18.33 -15.58
CA ILE A 61 -6.22 -17.55 -15.75
C ILE A 61 -5.79 -16.92 -14.41
N VAL A 62 -6.70 -16.24 -13.73
CA VAL A 62 -6.43 -15.54 -12.47
C VAL A 62 -6.02 -16.52 -11.37
N ARG A 63 -6.68 -17.68 -11.28
CA ARG A 63 -6.30 -18.78 -10.38
C ARG A 63 -4.86 -19.23 -10.63
N ASP A 64 -4.53 -19.49 -11.88
CA ASP A 64 -3.24 -20.07 -12.23
C ASP A 64 -2.09 -19.09 -12.05
N ILE A 65 -2.33 -17.78 -12.19
CA ILE A 65 -1.38 -16.72 -11.80
C ILE A 65 -1.11 -16.76 -10.28
N GLY A 66 -2.15 -16.78 -9.46
CA GLY A 66 -1.99 -16.90 -8.01
C GLY A 66 -1.32 -18.22 -7.61
N LYS A 67 -1.70 -19.33 -8.26
CA LYS A 67 -1.11 -20.65 -8.04
C LYS A 67 0.38 -20.70 -8.41
N PHE A 68 0.76 -20.08 -9.52
CA PHE A 68 2.16 -19.94 -9.91
C PHE A 68 3.02 -19.30 -8.84
N VAL A 69 2.58 -18.14 -8.30
CA VAL A 69 3.32 -17.46 -7.23
C VAL A 69 3.34 -18.28 -5.94
N PHE A 70 2.25 -18.96 -5.60
CA PHE A 70 2.19 -19.86 -4.45
C PHE A 70 3.17 -21.03 -4.56
N ASP A 71 3.19 -21.72 -5.70
CA ASP A 71 4.03 -22.89 -5.93
C ASP A 71 5.53 -22.53 -6.05
N ASN A 72 5.83 -21.35 -6.59
CA ASN A 72 7.18 -20.86 -6.79
C ASN A 72 7.61 -19.83 -5.70
N ALA A 73 6.98 -19.85 -4.54
CA ALA A 73 7.19 -18.85 -3.49
C ALA A 73 8.67 -18.75 -3.06
N ALA A 74 9.39 -19.86 -2.96
CA ALA A 74 10.79 -19.88 -2.53
C ALA A 74 11.76 -19.30 -3.59
N PRO A 75 11.78 -19.75 -4.86
CA PRO A 75 12.64 -19.14 -5.88
C PRO A 75 12.30 -17.67 -6.14
N LEU A 76 11.03 -17.26 -6.10
CA LEU A 76 10.61 -15.87 -6.22
C LEU A 76 11.06 -15.02 -5.02
N ALA A 77 11.05 -15.57 -3.81
CA ALA A 77 11.57 -14.90 -2.62
C ALA A 77 13.09 -14.67 -2.73
N ARG A 78 13.83 -15.69 -3.21
CA ARG A 78 15.29 -15.57 -3.44
C ARG A 78 15.58 -14.47 -4.48
N MET A 79 14.88 -14.50 -5.61
CA MET A 79 15.02 -13.48 -6.65
C MET A 79 14.78 -12.06 -6.10
N ALA A 80 13.74 -11.90 -5.26
CA ALA A 80 13.40 -10.60 -4.67
C ALA A 80 14.50 -10.09 -3.73
N VAL A 81 15.06 -10.95 -2.86
CA VAL A 81 16.16 -10.58 -1.96
C VAL A 81 17.42 -10.26 -2.74
N ASP A 82 17.78 -11.11 -3.71
CA ASP A 82 19.01 -10.94 -4.49
C ASP A 82 18.99 -9.67 -5.36
N GLU A 83 17.81 -9.28 -5.87
CA GLU A 83 17.69 -8.06 -6.68
C GLU A 83 17.60 -6.79 -5.85
N THR A 84 16.83 -6.83 -4.75
CA THR A 84 16.48 -5.61 -4.00
C THR A 84 17.40 -5.37 -2.80
N GLY A 85 18.03 -6.41 -2.26
CA GLY A 85 18.76 -6.37 -1.01
C GLY A 85 17.87 -6.16 0.22
N MET A 86 16.55 -6.30 0.09
CA MET A 86 15.58 -5.94 1.13
C MET A 86 14.79 -7.13 1.66
N GLY A 87 14.54 -7.12 2.97
CA GLY A 87 13.67 -8.06 3.67
C GLY A 87 14.30 -9.44 3.91
N SER A 88 13.52 -10.31 4.53
CA SER A 88 13.91 -11.67 4.91
C SER A 88 13.44 -12.68 3.88
N TYR A 89 14.32 -13.60 3.47
CA TYR A 89 13.99 -14.69 2.54
C TYR A 89 12.83 -15.55 3.04
N GLU A 90 12.89 -15.94 4.31
CA GLU A 90 11.87 -16.79 4.94
C GLU A 90 10.52 -16.08 4.99
N ASP A 91 10.51 -14.81 5.39
CA ASP A 91 9.28 -14.01 5.47
C ASP A 91 8.70 -13.74 4.07
N LYS A 92 9.54 -13.54 3.06
CA LYS A 92 9.08 -13.39 1.67
C LYS A 92 8.43 -14.67 1.12
N ILE A 93 8.90 -15.86 1.50
CA ILE A 93 8.22 -17.13 1.17
C ILE A 93 6.82 -17.15 1.79
N LEU A 94 6.71 -16.83 3.09
CA LEU A 94 5.43 -16.76 3.78
C LEU A 94 4.50 -15.72 3.16
N LYS A 95 5.04 -14.55 2.83
CA LYS A 95 4.31 -13.46 2.18
C LYS A 95 3.78 -13.87 0.79
N ASN A 96 4.62 -14.46 -0.06
CA ASN A 96 4.23 -14.92 -1.39
C ASN A 96 3.10 -15.95 -1.31
N LYS A 97 3.24 -16.97 -0.46
CA LYS A 97 2.20 -17.99 -0.25
C LYS A 97 0.92 -17.41 0.36
N GLY A 98 1.08 -16.60 1.39
CA GLY A 98 -0.05 -16.00 2.11
C GLY A 98 -0.89 -15.10 1.20
N LYS A 99 -0.25 -14.15 0.50
CA LYS A 99 -0.95 -13.20 -0.38
C LYS A 99 -1.58 -13.89 -1.58
N ALA A 100 -0.90 -14.83 -2.24
CA ALA A 100 -1.49 -15.59 -3.35
C ALA A 100 -2.77 -16.32 -2.91
N ARG A 101 -2.74 -16.98 -1.75
CA ARG A 101 -3.88 -17.72 -1.19
C ARG A 101 -5.06 -16.81 -0.87
N VAL A 102 -4.84 -15.74 -0.11
CA VAL A 102 -5.96 -14.90 0.35
C VAL A 102 -6.58 -14.10 -0.79
N ILE A 103 -5.77 -13.61 -1.74
CA ILE A 103 -6.28 -12.87 -2.91
C ILE A 103 -7.12 -13.80 -3.79
N TRP A 104 -6.61 -14.99 -4.13
CA TRP A 104 -7.40 -15.93 -4.92
C TRP A 104 -8.68 -16.38 -4.20
N ASN A 105 -8.61 -16.68 -2.90
CA ASN A 105 -9.80 -17.06 -2.12
C ASN A 105 -10.86 -15.96 -2.13
N ASN A 106 -10.47 -14.67 -2.12
CA ASN A 106 -11.42 -13.55 -2.26
C ASN A 106 -12.02 -13.46 -3.67
N LEU A 107 -11.23 -13.76 -4.72
CA LEU A 107 -11.65 -13.56 -6.11
C LEU A 107 -12.44 -14.72 -6.71
N LYS A 108 -12.25 -15.96 -6.25
CA LYS A 108 -12.74 -17.18 -6.90
C LYS A 108 -14.25 -17.21 -7.15
N ASP A 109 -15.03 -16.62 -6.23
CA ASP A 109 -16.50 -16.60 -6.30
C ASP A 109 -17.08 -15.24 -6.73
N LYS A 110 -16.21 -14.27 -7.09
CA LYS A 110 -16.65 -12.93 -7.48
C LYS A 110 -16.98 -12.86 -8.96
N LYS A 111 -18.17 -12.37 -9.28
CA LYS A 111 -18.56 -12.08 -10.66
C LYS A 111 -17.90 -10.78 -11.13
N SER A 112 -17.36 -10.82 -12.34
CA SER A 112 -16.66 -9.68 -12.97
C SER A 112 -16.91 -9.59 -14.47
N ARG A 113 -17.77 -10.48 -15.00
CA ARG A 113 -18.10 -10.56 -16.43
C ARG A 113 -19.61 -10.64 -16.62
N GLY A 114 -20.16 -9.90 -17.60
CA GLY A 114 -21.58 -9.88 -17.89
C GLY A 114 -22.42 -9.33 -16.75
N VAL A 115 -23.58 -9.92 -16.50
CA VAL A 115 -24.46 -9.53 -15.39
C VAL A 115 -23.88 -10.02 -14.08
N ILE A 116 -23.53 -9.07 -13.19
CA ILE A 116 -22.87 -9.33 -11.92
C ILE A 116 -23.81 -9.25 -10.70
N GLY A 117 -24.99 -8.67 -10.89
CA GLY A 117 -26.00 -8.58 -9.84
C GLY A 117 -27.31 -8.02 -10.36
N GLU A 118 -28.37 -8.29 -9.60
CA GLU A 118 -29.70 -7.71 -9.76
C GLU A 118 -30.16 -7.22 -8.39
N ASP A 119 -30.63 -5.99 -8.34
CA ASP A 119 -31.24 -5.40 -7.15
C ASP A 119 -32.73 -5.30 -7.40
N THR A 120 -33.50 -6.13 -6.70
CA THR A 120 -34.95 -6.21 -6.86
C THR A 120 -35.69 -5.04 -6.20
N GLU A 121 -35.10 -4.37 -5.20
CA GLU A 121 -35.70 -3.21 -4.54
C GLU A 121 -35.67 -1.97 -5.43
N THR A 122 -34.53 -1.75 -6.09
CA THR A 122 -34.33 -0.63 -7.00
C THR A 122 -34.61 -0.99 -8.45
N ASN A 123 -34.91 -2.26 -8.75
CA ASN A 123 -35.11 -2.83 -10.10
C ASN A 123 -33.97 -2.52 -11.06
N LEU A 124 -32.71 -2.63 -10.54
CA LEU A 124 -31.49 -2.41 -11.28
C LEU A 124 -30.82 -3.75 -11.62
N MET A 125 -30.35 -3.88 -12.85
CA MET A 125 -29.42 -4.93 -13.25
C MET A 125 -28.03 -4.33 -13.42
N LEU A 126 -27.01 -4.94 -12.81
CA LEU A 126 -25.62 -4.49 -12.84
C LEU A 126 -24.83 -5.31 -13.86
N VAL A 127 -24.15 -4.62 -14.76
CA VAL A 127 -23.36 -5.24 -15.84
C VAL A 127 -21.91 -4.78 -15.74
N ALA A 128 -21.00 -5.74 -15.57
CA ALA A 128 -19.56 -5.49 -15.55
C ALA A 128 -19.02 -5.10 -16.92
N LYS A 129 -18.16 -4.11 -16.97
CA LYS A 129 -17.42 -3.64 -18.14
C LYS A 129 -15.95 -3.44 -17.76
N PRO A 130 -14.98 -3.84 -18.60
CA PRO A 130 -13.57 -3.51 -18.34
C PRO A 130 -13.35 -1.99 -18.39
N MET A 131 -12.29 -1.54 -17.77
CA MET A 131 -11.82 -0.15 -17.91
C MET A 131 -10.95 0.03 -19.16
N GLY A 132 -10.21 -1.01 -19.56
CA GLY A 132 -9.32 -0.99 -20.71
C GLY A 132 -7.89 -1.44 -20.34
N VAL A 133 -6.93 -0.54 -20.42
CA VAL A 133 -5.53 -0.79 -20.09
C VAL A 133 -5.19 -0.20 -18.73
N VAL A 134 -4.63 -1.01 -17.85
CA VAL A 134 -4.19 -0.64 -16.50
C VAL A 134 -2.67 -0.40 -16.50
N ALA A 135 -2.21 0.77 -16.07
CA ALA A 135 -0.81 0.94 -15.66
C ALA A 135 -0.66 0.54 -14.19
N ALA A 136 0.17 -0.43 -13.91
CA ALA A 136 0.47 -0.89 -12.55
C ALA A 136 1.91 -0.49 -12.17
N VAL A 137 2.05 0.62 -11.42
CA VAL A 137 3.33 1.05 -10.88
C VAL A 137 3.62 0.27 -9.60
N THR A 138 4.74 -0.45 -9.56
CA THR A 138 5.05 -1.39 -8.50
C THR A 138 6.30 -1.01 -7.71
N PRO A 139 6.28 -1.20 -6.37
CA PRO A 139 7.35 -0.76 -5.48
C PRO A 139 8.53 -1.74 -5.46
N VAL A 140 9.67 -1.29 -4.93
CA VAL A 140 10.83 -2.14 -4.63
C VAL A 140 10.60 -3.07 -3.45
N THR A 141 9.80 -2.66 -2.47
CA THR A 141 9.57 -3.40 -1.21
C THR A 141 8.79 -4.70 -1.39
N ASN A 142 7.93 -4.77 -2.42
CA ASN A 142 7.04 -5.92 -2.67
C ASN A 142 7.05 -6.33 -4.17
N PRO A 143 8.22 -6.71 -4.73
CA PRO A 143 8.39 -6.88 -6.18
C PRO A 143 7.69 -8.12 -6.76
N ILE A 144 7.18 -9.02 -5.91
CA ILE A 144 6.46 -10.23 -6.32
C ILE A 144 4.95 -10.07 -6.08
N VAL A 145 4.55 -9.79 -4.84
CA VAL A 145 3.13 -9.84 -4.47
C VAL A 145 2.34 -8.65 -5.01
N THR A 146 2.97 -7.48 -5.25
CA THR A 146 2.26 -6.34 -5.83
C THR A 146 1.96 -6.53 -7.33
N PRO A 147 2.91 -6.92 -8.19
CA PRO A 147 2.58 -7.27 -9.57
C PRO A 147 1.56 -8.41 -9.67
N MET A 148 1.67 -9.45 -8.83
CA MET A 148 0.67 -10.53 -8.78
C MET A 148 -0.73 -10.00 -8.46
N CYS A 149 -0.88 -9.22 -7.40
CA CYS A 149 -2.16 -8.69 -6.95
C CYS A 149 -2.81 -7.79 -8.02
N ASN A 150 -2.05 -6.82 -8.53
CA ASN A 150 -2.55 -5.89 -9.55
C ASN A 150 -2.86 -6.59 -10.87
N GLY A 151 -2.04 -7.57 -11.27
CA GLY A 151 -2.30 -8.41 -12.44
C GLY A 151 -3.57 -9.26 -12.28
N MET A 152 -3.76 -9.91 -11.13
CA MET A 152 -4.96 -10.68 -10.85
C MET A 152 -6.22 -9.81 -10.89
N PHE A 153 -6.18 -8.60 -10.31
CA PHE A 153 -7.34 -7.69 -10.32
C PHE A 153 -7.64 -7.16 -11.72
N ALA A 154 -6.62 -6.75 -12.48
CA ALA A 154 -6.78 -6.25 -13.83
C ALA A 154 -7.38 -7.32 -14.75
N LEU A 155 -6.80 -8.53 -14.74
CA LEU A 155 -7.27 -9.63 -15.59
C LEU A 155 -8.64 -10.16 -15.16
N LYS A 156 -8.93 -10.24 -13.84
CA LYS A 156 -10.25 -10.63 -13.32
C LYS A 156 -11.37 -9.79 -13.91
N THR A 157 -11.12 -8.50 -14.13
CA THR A 157 -12.10 -7.55 -14.61
C THR A 157 -12.02 -7.30 -16.12
N GLY A 158 -11.21 -8.09 -16.83
CA GLY A 158 -11.16 -8.06 -18.30
C GLY A 158 -10.27 -6.98 -18.89
N ASN A 159 -9.37 -6.41 -18.10
CA ASN A 159 -8.41 -5.41 -18.55
C ASN A 159 -7.11 -6.06 -19.04
N ALA A 160 -6.35 -5.31 -19.84
CA ALA A 160 -4.92 -5.54 -20.01
C ALA A 160 -4.14 -4.80 -18.91
N VAL A 161 -2.90 -5.25 -18.63
CA VAL A 161 -2.04 -4.62 -17.64
C VAL A 161 -0.64 -4.41 -18.17
N ILE A 162 -0.07 -3.21 -17.91
CA ILE A 162 1.32 -2.87 -18.19
C ILE A 162 1.98 -2.52 -16.86
N PHE A 163 2.96 -3.30 -16.45
CA PHE A 163 3.73 -3.06 -15.24
C PHE A 163 4.81 -2.01 -15.47
N ALA A 164 4.92 -1.06 -14.54
CA ALA A 164 6.01 -0.11 -14.43
C ALA A 164 6.76 -0.34 -13.11
N PRO A 165 7.77 -1.22 -13.08
CA PRO A 165 8.49 -1.57 -11.86
C PRO A 165 9.43 -0.46 -11.40
N HIS A 166 9.69 -0.44 -10.08
CA HIS A 166 10.81 0.32 -9.55
C HIS A 166 12.14 -0.18 -10.17
N PRO A 167 13.09 0.69 -10.53
CA PRO A 167 14.35 0.28 -11.20
C PRO A 167 15.13 -0.82 -10.45
N LYS A 168 15.10 -0.84 -9.12
CA LYS A 168 15.75 -1.88 -8.29
C LYS A 168 14.91 -3.17 -8.15
N ALA A 169 13.80 -3.33 -8.90
CA ALA A 169 12.93 -4.51 -8.89
C ALA A 169 12.47 -4.91 -10.30
N GLN A 170 13.25 -4.53 -11.28
CA GLN A 170 12.97 -4.72 -12.72
C GLN A 170 12.90 -6.20 -13.10
N LYS A 171 13.93 -6.98 -12.70
CA LYS A 171 14.06 -8.41 -13.05
C LYS A 171 12.92 -9.26 -12.46
N CYS A 172 12.54 -9.00 -11.22
CA CYS A 172 11.40 -9.66 -10.57
C CYS A 172 10.11 -9.46 -11.37
N THR A 173 9.82 -8.21 -11.72
CA THR A 173 8.57 -7.89 -12.42
C THR A 173 8.59 -8.36 -13.87
N GLU A 174 9.72 -8.28 -14.57
CA GLU A 174 9.88 -8.84 -15.92
C GLU A 174 9.64 -10.35 -15.93
N HIS A 175 10.25 -11.08 -14.99
CA HIS A 175 10.04 -12.52 -14.85
C HIS A 175 8.56 -12.85 -14.64
N LEU A 176 7.89 -12.14 -13.72
CA LEU A 176 6.46 -12.36 -13.47
C LEU A 176 5.60 -12.05 -14.69
N ALA A 177 5.86 -10.95 -15.39
CA ALA A 177 5.10 -10.58 -16.59
C ALA A 177 5.23 -11.66 -17.68
N LEU A 178 6.42 -12.22 -17.89
CA LEU A 178 6.65 -13.32 -18.83
C LEU A 178 5.90 -14.59 -18.42
N GLU A 179 5.95 -14.97 -17.16
CA GLU A 179 5.24 -16.16 -16.68
C GLU A 179 3.72 -15.98 -16.73
N PHE A 180 3.21 -14.81 -16.37
CA PHE A 180 1.78 -14.51 -16.48
C PHE A 180 1.31 -14.54 -17.93
N MET A 181 2.12 -14.05 -18.89
CA MET A 181 1.81 -14.18 -20.33
C MET A 181 1.76 -15.63 -20.78
N LYS A 182 2.70 -16.49 -20.31
CA LYS A 182 2.64 -17.95 -20.62
C LYS A 182 1.34 -18.57 -20.10
N ILE A 183 0.90 -18.20 -18.89
CA ILE A 183 -0.37 -18.65 -18.32
C ILE A 183 -1.54 -18.15 -19.17
N VAL A 184 -1.60 -16.88 -19.52
CA VAL A 184 -2.63 -16.31 -20.39
C VAL A 184 -2.72 -17.09 -21.70
N LYS A 185 -1.60 -17.34 -22.36
CA LYS A 185 -1.51 -18.12 -23.60
C LYS A 185 -1.98 -19.56 -23.44
N SER A 186 -1.64 -20.23 -22.35
CA SER A 186 -2.06 -21.62 -22.09
C SER A 186 -3.57 -21.78 -21.97
N HIS A 187 -4.27 -20.69 -21.66
CA HIS A 187 -5.74 -20.61 -21.65
C HIS A 187 -6.33 -20.01 -22.94
N GLY A 188 -5.54 -19.90 -24.01
CA GLY A 188 -5.98 -19.35 -25.30
C GLY A 188 -6.15 -17.83 -25.32
N GLY A 189 -5.56 -17.11 -24.33
CA GLY A 189 -5.58 -15.66 -24.28
C GLY A 189 -4.64 -15.01 -25.30
N PRO A 190 -4.90 -13.74 -25.63
CA PRO A 190 -4.12 -13.00 -26.63
C PRO A 190 -2.71 -12.67 -26.14
N ASP A 191 -1.80 -12.50 -27.08
CA ASP A 191 -0.49 -11.88 -26.81
C ASP A 191 -0.66 -10.43 -26.31
N ASP A 192 0.34 -9.91 -25.64
CA ASP A 192 0.41 -8.51 -25.17
C ASP A 192 -0.67 -8.09 -24.14
N LEU A 193 -1.41 -9.05 -23.55
CA LEU A 193 -2.39 -8.76 -22.50
C LEU A 193 -1.73 -8.35 -21.18
N VAL A 194 -0.53 -8.90 -20.90
CA VAL A 194 0.32 -8.56 -19.77
C VAL A 194 1.66 -8.11 -20.31
N GLN A 195 2.05 -6.90 -19.99
CA GLN A 195 3.31 -6.31 -20.44
C GLN A 195 4.08 -5.66 -19.28
N VAL A 196 5.34 -5.35 -19.51
CA VAL A 196 6.20 -4.65 -18.55
C VAL A 196 7.08 -3.65 -19.30
N ILE A 197 7.30 -2.47 -18.72
CA ILE A 197 8.28 -1.52 -19.22
C ILE A 197 9.68 -2.07 -18.91
N THR A 198 10.46 -2.29 -19.94
CA THR A 198 11.90 -2.60 -19.82
C THR A 198 12.72 -1.31 -19.77
N ASN A 199 13.84 -1.32 -19.03
CA ASN A 199 14.67 -0.12 -18.84
C ASN A 199 13.83 1.09 -18.39
N GLY A 200 13.05 0.88 -17.31
CA GLY A 200 12.14 1.88 -16.76
C GLY A 200 12.85 3.17 -16.32
N SER A 201 12.21 4.31 -16.59
CA SER A 201 12.59 5.61 -16.04
C SER A 201 11.36 6.33 -15.49
N VAL A 202 11.59 7.41 -14.77
CA VAL A 202 10.49 8.26 -14.26
C VAL A 202 9.66 8.79 -15.44
N GLU A 203 10.31 9.23 -16.51
CA GLU A 203 9.68 9.77 -17.72
C GLU A 203 8.81 8.72 -18.41
N LYS A 204 9.34 7.50 -18.62
CA LYS A 204 8.57 6.39 -19.23
C LYS A 204 7.37 6.01 -18.37
N THR A 205 7.52 6.01 -17.05
CA THR A 205 6.42 5.73 -16.14
C THR A 205 5.35 6.82 -16.21
N GLN A 206 5.74 8.09 -16.29
CA GLN A 206 4.80 9.21 -16.47
C GLN A 206 4.08 9.13 -17.82
N GLN A 207 4.79 8.87 -18.91
CA GLN A 207 4.19 8.65 -20.24
C GLN A 207 3.19 7.50 -20.24
N LEU A 208 3.53 6.37 -19.58
CA LEU A 208 2.59 5.26 -19.43
C LEU A 208 1.33 5.68 -18.69
N MET A 209 1.48 6.32 -17.51
CA MET A 209 0.35 6.77 -16.71
C MET A 209 -0.59 7.71 -17.48
N GLN A 210 -0.05 8.56 -18.36
CA GLN A 210 -0.84 9.47 -19.21
C GLN A 210 -1.52 8.78 -20.40
N SER A 211 -1.04 7.60 -20.82
CA SER A 211 -1.46 6.92 -22.04
C SER A 211 -2.51 5.82 -21.83
N VAL A 212 -2.65 5.32 -20.62
CA VAL A 212 -3.59 4.24 -20.25
C VAL A 212 -4.98 4.76 -19.83
N ASP A 213 -5.86 3.85 -19.44
CA ASP A 213 -7.23 4.17 -19.04
C ASP A 213 -7.38 4.33 -17.52
N VAL A 214 -6.56 3.63 -16.74
CA VAL A 214 -6.53 3.69 -15.27
C VAL A 214 -5.14 3.39 -14.73
N VAL A 215 -4.77 4.02 -13.63
CA VAL A 215 -3.48 3.85 -12.97
C VAL A 215 -3.66 3.25 -11.58
N VAL A 216 -2.89 2.22 -11.25
CA VAL A 216 -2.68 1.73 -9.88
C VAL A 216 -1.24 2.02 -9.51
N ALA A 217 -1.02 2.86 -8.51
CA ALA A 217 0.32 3.29 -8.11
C ALA A 217 0.61 2.91 -6.65
N THR A 218 1.57 2.00 -6.46
CA THR A 218 2.10 1.64 -5.15
C THR A 218 3.56 2.06 -5.10
N GLY A 219 3.87 3.07 -4.28
CA GLY A 219 5.22 3.64 -4.23
C GLY A 219 5.30 4.84 -3.30
N GLY A 220 6.44 5.54 -3.30
CA GLY A 220 6.62 6.73 -2.49
C GLY A 220 5.69 7.89 -2.88
N ALA A 221 5.49 8.84 -1.97
CA ALA A 221 4.54 9.95 -2.10
C ALA A 221 4.66 10.72 -3.42
N ALA A 222 5.89 10.95 -3.92
CA ALA A 222 6.10 11.65 -5.19
C ALA A 222 5.54 10.87 -6.39
N MET A 223 5.67 9.53 -6.41
CA MET A 223 5.13 8.68 -7.47
C MET A 223 3.61 8.63 -7.42
N VAL A 224 3.03 8.53 -6.22
CA VAL A 224 1.57 8.56 -6.02
C VAL A 224 1.00 9.90 -6.46
N LYS A 225 1.67 11.02 -6.11
CA LYS A 225 1.29 12.36 -6.60
C LYS A 225 1.34 12.45 -8.13
N SER A 226 2.37 11.86 -8.76
CA SER A 226 2.49 11.81 -10.22
C SER A 226 1.33 11.04 -10.86
N ALA A 227 0.90 9.91 -10.26
CA ALA A 227 -0.25 9.15 -10.73
C ALA A 227 -1.55 9.98 -10.70
N TYR A 228 -1.83 10.67 -9.60
CA TYR A 228 -3.00 11.56 -9.50
C TYR A 228 -2.92 12.77 -10.44
N SER A 229 -1.71 13.18 -10.81
CA SER A 229 -1.49 14.29 -11.77
C SER A 229 -1.48 13.84 -13.25
N SER A 230 -1.65 12.55 -13.54
CA SER A 230 -1.62 12.00 -14.89
C SER A 230 -2.84 12.37 -15.75
N GLY A 231 -3.90 12.89 -15.12
CA GLY A 231 -5.19 13.15 -15.77
C GLY A 231 -6.03 11.89 -16.02
N LYS A 232 -5.67 10.76 -15.42
CA LYS A 232 -6.39 9.48 -15.50
C LYS A 232 -6.98 9.10 -14.15
N PRO A 233 -8.09 8.32 -14.13
CA PRO A 233 -8.52 7.65 -12.90
C PRO A 233 -7.33 6.92 -12.26
N SER A 234 -7.05 7.22 -10.99
CA SER A 234 -5.85 6.70 -10.33
C SER A 234 -6.18 6.19 -8.94
N TYR A 235 -5.55 5.08 -8.56
CA TYR A 235 -5.60 4.48 -7.24
C TYR A 235 -4.18 4.42 -6.70
N GLY A 236 -3.88 5.28 -5.74
CA GLY A 236 -2.57 5.33 -5.09
C GLY A 236 -2.67 4.94 -3.63
N VAL A 237 -1.53 4.63 -3.02
CA VAL A 237 -1.40 4.40 -1.58
C VAL A 237 -0.44 5.41 -0.99
N GLY A 238 -0.82 6.02 0.14
CA GLY A 238 0.05 6.92 0.90
C GLY A 238 1.09 6.16 1.75
N ALA A 239 1.95 6.92 2.44
CA ALA A 239 2.88 6.37 3.42
C ALA A 239 2.12 5.66 4.55
N GLY A 240 2.70 4.58 5.09
CA GLY A 240 2.22 3.94 6.30
C GLY A 240 2.93 4.50 7.52
N ASN A 241 2.27 4.56 8.64
CA ASN A 241 2.86 4.88 9.93
C ASN A 241 1.91 4.40 11.02
N VAL A 242 1.92 3.10 11.31
CA VAL A 242 0.89 2.46 12.13
C VAL A 242 1.14 2.70 13.62
N PRO A 243 0.33 3.53 14.29
CA PRO A 243 0.30 3.58 15.74
C PRO A 243 -0.39 2.33 16.28
N VAL A 244 0.10 1.81 17.39
CA VAL A 244 -0.44 0.65 18.10
C VAL A 244 -0.81 1.04 19.52
N ILE A 245 -2.06 0.92 19.89
CA ILE A 245 -2.50 1.15 21.26
C ILE A 245 -2.71 -0.20 21.95
N ILE A 246 -2.03 -0.43 23.07
CA ILE A 246 -2.31 -1.52 24.00
C ILE A 246 -3.26 -0.95 25.06
N ASP A 247 -4.48 -1.47 25.12
CA ASP A 247 -5.48 -1.04 26.11
C ASP A 247 -5.30 -1.80 27.43
N ARG A 248 -5.97 -1.32 28.48
CA ARG A 248 -6.03 -1.99 29.78
C ARG A 248 -6.86 -3.28 29.70
N ASN A 249 -6.59 -4.21 30.62
CA ASN A 249 -7.33 -5.47 30.73
C ASN A 249 -7.26 -6.37 29.49
N VAL A 250 -6.17 -6.30 28.74
CA VAL A 250 -5.85 -7.25 27.66
C VAL A 250 -4.83 -8.28 28.14
N ASP A 251 -4.69 -9.36 27.39
CA ASP A 251 -3.54 -10.26 27.55
C ASP A 251 -2.32 -9.57 26.94
N LEU A 252 -1.46 -8.98 27.80
CA LEU A 252 -0.25 -8.25 27.39
C LEU A 252 0.74 -9.14 26.63
N GLN A 253 0.87 -10.41 27.03
CA GLN A 253 1.76 -11.36 26.35
C GLN A 253 1.29 -11.58 24.89
N ASP A 254 0.00 -11.87 24.70
CA ASP A 254 -0.61 -12.06 23.37
C ASP A 254 -0.50 -10.79 22.52
N ALA A 255 -0.75 -9.61 23.11
CA ALA A 255 -0.61 -8.33 22.40
C ALA A 255 0.83 -8.08 21.93
N VAL A 256 1.81 -8.25 22.82
CA VAL A 256 3.22 -8.09 22.50
C VAL A 256 3.69 -9.08 21.44
N GLU A 257 3.31 -10.36 21.53
CA GLU A 257 3.66 -11.37 20.53
C GLU A 257 3.15 -11.00 19.13
N LYS A 258 1.92 -10.47 19.01
CA LYS A 258 1.33 -9.99 17.77
C LYS A 258 2.05 -8.76 17.23
N ILE A 259 2.37 -7.80 18.10
CA ILE A 259 3.12 -6.60 17.71
C ILE A 259 4.50 -6.98 17.19
N VAL A 260 5.23 -7.83 17.91
CA VAL A 260 6.56 -8.31 17.48
C VAL A 260 6.48 -9.06 16.16
N ALA A 261 5.48 -9.94 16.00
CA ALA A 261 5.26 -10.66 14.74
C ALA A 261 5.01 -9.71 13.57
N GLY A 262 4.21 -8.66 13.78
CA GLY A 262 3.88 -7.69 12.74
C GLY A 262 5.04 -6.74 12.44
N ALA A 263 5.63 -6.12 13.44
CA ALA A 263 6.68 -5.12 13.30
C ALA A 263 7.99 -5.69 12.72
N SER A 264 8.32 -6.96 13.05
CA SER A 264 9.56 -7.59 12.58
C SER A 264 9.43 -8.32 11.24
N PHE A 265 8.20 -8.50 10.72
CA PHE A 265 7.97 -9.27 9.51
C PHE A 265 8.61 -8.61 8.29
N ASP A 266 9.39 -9.40 7.56
CA ASP A 266 10.10 -8.96 6.36
C ASP A 266 10.94 -7.69 6.59
N HIS A 267 11.60 -7.61 7.74
CA HIS A 267 12.39 -6.47 8.23
C HIS A 267 11.61 -5.14 8.24
N GLY A 268 10.31 -5.19 8.57
CA GLY A 268 9.48 -3.98 8.70
C GLY A 268 9.21 -3.22 7.40
N ILE A 269 9.41 -3.81 6.22
CA ILE A 269 9.20 -3.10 4.94
C ILE A 269 7.75 -3.03 4.47
N ILE A 270 6.81 -3.60 5.22
CA ILE A 270 5.39 -3.53 4.87
C ILE A 270 4.82 -2.21 5.41
N CYS A 271 4.17 -1.41 4.56
CA CYS A 271 3.64 -0.10 4.93
C CYS A 271 2.63 -0.14 6.10
N SER A 272 2.02 -1.29 6.36
CA SER A 272 1.10 -1.49 7.49
C SER A 272 1.77 -2.16 8.71
N HIS A 273 3.12 -2.20 8.80
CA HIS A 273 3.77 -2.73 9.99
C HIS A 273 3.67 -1.76 11.17
N GLU A 274 3.68 -2.30 12.36
CA GLU A 274 3.61 -1.57 13.61
C GLU A 274 4.84 -0.66 13.79
N GLN A 275 4.63 0.64 14.03
CA GLN A 275 5.68 1.66 14.03
C GLN A 275 5.93 2.25 15.41
N PHE A 276 4.86 2.43 16.20
CA PHE A 276 4.90 3.18 17.43
C PHE A 276 3.86 2.63 18.41
N VAL A 277 4.28 2.27 19.63
CA VAL A 277 3.45 1.60 20.64
C VAL A 277 3.08 2.59 21.74
N PHE A 278 1.81 2.63 22.11
CA PHE A 278 1.28 3.34 23.27
C PHE A 278 0.83 2.30 24.28
N ALA A 279 1.47 2.27 25.47
CA ALA A 279 1.17 1.34 26.55
C ALA A 279 0.64 2.09 27.79
N PRO A 280 -0.31 1.52 28.60
CA PRO A 280 -0.71 2.12 29.86
C PRO A 280 0.52 2.37 30.74
N GLU A 281 0.56 3.53 31.45
CA GLU A 281 1.72 3.89 32.27
C GLU A 281 2.00 2.86 33.37
N GLU A 282 0.97 2.26 33.95
CA GLU A 282 1.06 1.22 34.96
C GLU A 282 1.60 -0.12 34.42
N ASP A 283 1.40 -0.41 33.13
CA ASP A 283 1.82 -1.65 32.46
C ASP A 283 3.09 -1.44 31.61
N TYR A 284 3.65 -0.24 31.56
CA TYR A 284 4.76 0.11 30.67
C TYR A 284 5.99 -0.77 30.87
N GLU A 285 6.47 -0.88 32.10
CA GLU A 285 7.64 -1.68 32.44
C GLU A 285 7.42 -3.17 32.14
N GLU A 286 6.24 -3.71 32.48
CA GLU A 286 5.91 -5.09 32.15
C GLU A 286 5.85 -5.30 30.64
N THR A 287 5.27 -4.37 29.89
CA THR A 287 5.21 -4.42 28.44
C THR A 287 6.62 -4.48 27.83
N VAL A 288 7.54 -3.61 28.25
CA VAL A 288 8.94 -3.63 27.77
C VAL A 288 9.63 -4.96 28.13
N GLN A 289 9.40 -5.49 29.34
CA GLN A 289 9.94 -6.79 29.74
C GLN A 289 9.38 -7.93 28.87
N LEU A 290 8.09 -7.90 28.53
CA LEU A 290 7.47 -8.91 27.67
C LEU A 290 8.06 -8.85 26.26
N PHE A 291 8.28 -7.66 25.69
CA PHE A 291 8.98 -7.52 24.40
C PHE A 291 10.34 -8.20 24.42
N THR A 292 11.18 -7.94 25.44
CA THR A 292 12.51 -8.51 25.54
C THR A 292 12.48 -10.03 25.79
N LYS A 293 11.52 -10.52 26.59
CA LYS A 293 11.32 -11.96 26.86
C LYS A 293 11.02 -12.79 25.62
N THR A 294 10.55 -12.17 24.53
CA THR A 294 10.35 -12.89 23.24
C THR A 294 11.65 -13.46 22.67
N GLY A 295 12.81 -12.96 23.10
CA GLY A 295 14.12 -13.29 22.55
C GLY A 295 14.38 -12.76 21.13
N LYS A 296 13.43 -11.99 20.58
CA LYS A 296 13.48 -11.42 19.23
C LYS A 296 13.68 -9.90 19.23
N VAL A 297 13.51 -9.26 20.37
CA VAL A 297 13.57 -7.81 20.53
C VAL A 297 14.80 -7.42 21.31
N TRP A 298 15.58 -6.52 20.74
CA TRP A 298 16.64 -5.83 21.45
C TRP A 298 16.11 -4.46 21.89
N PHE A 299 16.20 -4.18 23.18
CA PHE A 299 15.72 -2.94 23.78
C PHE A 299 16.90 -2.08 24.26
N THR A 300 16.81 -0.77 24.08
CA THR A 300 17.71 0.20 24.70
C THR A 300 16.94 1.41 25.20
N ASP A 301 17.28 1.87 26.38
CA ASP A 301 16.90 3.17 26.98
C ASP A 301 18.12 4.11 27.14
N ASP A 302 19.28 3.70 26.64
CA ASP A 302 20.49 4.50 26.61
C ASP A 302 20.35 5.66 25.62
N GLN A 303 20.38 6.88 26.12
CA GLN A 303 20.13 8.09 25.34
C GLN A 303 21.16 8.30 24.21
N GLU A 304 22.42 7.87 24.41
CA GLU A 304 23.45 7.97 23.36
C GLU A 304 23.14 6.99 22.21
N GLN A 305 22.70 5.77 22.53
CA GLN A 305 22.31 4.78 21.54
C GLN A 305 21.02 5.21 20.79
N ILE A 306 20.04 5.73 21.51
CA ILE A 306 18.79 6.25 20.90
C ILE A 306 19.12 7.38 19.93
N GLN A 307 20.01 8.31 20.30
CA GLN A 307 20.41 9.41 19.44
C GLN A 307 21.14 8.92 18.18
N LYS A 308 22.03 7.93 18.30
CA LYS A 308 22.71 7.30 17.15
C LYS A 308 21.70 6.60 16.21
N LEU A 309 20.71 5.89 16.77
CA LEU A 309 19.64 5.28 15.98
C LEU A 309 18.80 6.35 15.27
N ARG A 310 18.48 7.46 15.93
CA ARG A 310 17.75 8.59 15.34
C ARG A 310 18.49 9.16 14.13
N GLU A 311 19.80 9.38 14.24
CA GLU A 311 20.65 9.92 13.18
C GLU A 311 20.85 8.95 11.99
N VAL A 312 20.81 7.63 12.24
CA VAL A 312 20.92 6.60 11.20
C VAL A 312 19.60 6.39 10.49
N VAL A 313 18.49 6.34 11.25
CA VAL A 313 17.17 6.08 10.65
C VAL A 313 16.63 7.31 9.90
N PHE A 314 16.97 8.51 10.37
CA PHE A 314 16.51 9.76 9.75
C PHE A 314 17.68 10.69 9.42
N LEU A 315 17.81 11.05 8.15
CA LEU A 315 18.75 12.04 7.65
C LEU A 315 17.99 13.36 7.39
N ASP A 316 18.39 14.43 8.05
CA ASP A 316 17.73 15.74 7.96
C ASP A 316 16.19 15.65 8.17
N GLY A 317 15.76 14.79 9.10
CA GLY A 317 14.35 14.56 9.43
C GLY A 317 13.56 13.76 8.39
N HIS A 318 14.22 13.19 7.38
CA HIS A 318 13.66 12.30 6.37
C HIS A 318 14.17 10.88 6.53
N LEU A 319 13.34 9.88 6.21
CA LEU A 319 13.75 8.47 6.26
C LEU A 319 15.01 8.23 5.42
N ASN A 320 16.02 7.66 6.05
CA ASN A 320 17.23 7.19 5.35
C ASN A 320 16.87 5.97 4.50
N LYS A 321 17.07 6.07 3.18
CA LYS A 321 16.73 4.98 2.26
C LYS A 321 17.60 3.74 2.43
N ASP A 322 18.76 3.87 3.07
CA ASP A 322 19.72 2.77 3.25
C ASP A 322 19.32 1.85 4.42
N VAL A 323 18.43 2.31 5.32
CA VAL A 323 17.90 1.44 6.39
C VAL A 323 16.64 0.65 5.95
N VAL A 324 16.08 0.96 4.79
CA VAL A 324 14.82 0.35 4.36
C VAL A 324 14.99 -1.15 4.08
N GLY A 325 14.31 -1.98 4.87
CA GLY A 325 14.26 -3.43 4.68
C GLY A 325 15.54 -4.19 5.06
N ILE A 326 16.50 -3.57 5.74
CA ILE A 326 17.65 -4.27 6.32
C ILE A 326 17.31 -4.84 7.72
N SER A 327 18.09 -5.77 8.20
CA SER A 327 17.88 -6.41 9.51
C SER A 327 18.15 -5.45 10.69
N ALA A 328 17.62 -5.79 11.86
CA ALA A 328 17.87 -5.02 13.09
C ALA A 328 19.37 -4.91 13.42
N SER A 329 20.13 -6.00 13.21
CA SER A 329 21.58 -6.00 13.44
C SER A 329 22.34 -5.09 12.45
N GLU A 330 21.88 -5.00 11.20
CA GLU A 330 22.46 -4.10 10.20
C GLU A 330 22.17 -2.62 10.54
N VAL A 331 20.96 -2.30 11.00
CA VAL A 331 20.63 -0.95 11.51
C VAL A 331 21.54 -0.61 12.70
N GLY A 332 21.72 -1.55 13.65
CA GLY A 332 22.64 -1.39 14.77
C GLY A 332 24.08 -1.13 14.32
N LYS A 333 24.59 -1.92 13.37
CA LYS A 333 25.96 -1.73 12.80
C LYS A 333 26.14 -0.35 12.19
N MET A 334 25.13 0.15 11.45
CA MET A 334 25.17 1.51 10.89
C MET A 334 25.23 2.58 11.99
N ALA A 335 24.55 2.35 13.12
CA ALA A 335 24.56 3.24 14.28
C ALA A 335 25.81 3.06 15.19
N GLY A 336 26.70 2.11 14.88
CA GLY A 336 27.82 1.77 15.73
C GLY A 336 27.41 1.12 17.07
N ILE A 337 26.30 0.37 17.04
CA ILE A 337 25.69 -0.31 18.19
C ILE A 337 25.72 -1.81 17.94
N ASP A 338 26.10 -2.59 18.94
CA ASP A 338 26.11 -4.06 18.88
C ASP A 338 24.71 -4.62 19.15
N VAL A 339 23.91 -4.74 18.09
CA VAL A 339 22.60 -5.39 18.14
C VAL A 339 22.78 -6.86 17.71
N PRO A 340 22.37 -7.84 18.54
CA PRO A 340 22.54 -9.26 18.23
C PRO A 340 21.89 -9.66 16.90
N GLU A 341 22.52 -10.56 16.15
CA GLU A 341 21.95 -11.08 14.89
C GLU A 341 20.63 -11.85 15.08
N SER A 342 20.40 -12.39 16.30
CA SER A 342 19.12 -13.01 16.66
C SER A 342 17.98 -12.02 16.87
N ALA A 343 18.29 -10.73 17.06
CA ALA A 343 17.26 -9.68 17.20
C ALA A 343 16.60 -9.41 15.85
N ARG A 344 15.29 -9.48 15.85
CA ARG A 344 14.46 -9.17 14.68
C ARG A 344 13.88 -7.77 14.75
N LEU A 345 13.94 -7.11 15.89
CA LEU A 345 13.32 -5.82 16.17
C LEU A 345 14.16 -5.04 17.18
N ILE A 346 14.30 -3.74 16.97
CA ILE A 346 14.81 -2.77 17.92
C ILE A 346 13.61 -2.05 18.54
N LEU A 347 13.55 -2.02 19.88
CA LEU A 347 12.57 -1.26 20.65
C LEU A 347 13.30 -0.18 21.45
N LEU A 348 12.78 1.04 21.44
CA LEU A 348 13.30 2.18 22.20
C LEU A 348 12.20 3.07 22.73
N PRO A 349 12.38 3.76 23.87
CA PRO A 349 11.46 4.83 24.29
C PRO A 349 11.59 6.04 23.36
N ALA A 350 10.47 6.68 23.04
CA ALA A 350 10.45 7.97 22.36
C ALA A 350 10.27 9.12 23.36
N ASP A 351 10.70 10.32 22.97
CA ASP A 351 10.58 11.53 23.80
C ASP A 351 9.14 12.07 23.86
N GLY A 352 8.25 11.62 22.95
CA GLY A 352 6.86 12.01 22.85
C GLY A 352 6.21 11.52 21.58
N SER A 353 5.10 12.14 21.18
CA SER A 353 4.31 11.79 20.00
C SER A 353 4.22 12.97 19.01
N GLY A 354 3.77 12.66 17.79
CA GLY A 354 3.60 13.71 16.77
C GLY A 354 4.92 14.35 16.37
N THR A 355 5.02 15.65 16.50
CA THR A 355 6.24 16.41 16.13
C THR A 355 7.30 16.46 17.23
N GLU A 356 7.03 15.87 18.40
CA GLU A 356 7.95 15.85 19.54
C GLU A 356 9.12 14.90 19.31
N ASP A 357 8.90 13.80 18.58
CA ASP A 357 9.95 12.86 18.20
C ASP A 357 9.86 12.44 16.73
N VAL A 358 11.00 12.42 16.04
CA VAL A 358 11.07 11.98 14.62
C VAL A 358 10.71 10.50 14.44
N PHE A 359 10.86 9.66 15.49
CA PHE A 359 10.40 8.27 15.47
C PHE A 359 8.88 8.13 15.33
N ALA A 360 8.10 9.20 15.44
CA ALA A 360 6.69 9.25 15.09
C ALA A 360 6.41 9.20 13.58
N LYS A 361 7.45 9.14 12.73
CA LYS A 361 7.35 8.97 11.26
C LYS A 361 7.53 7.53 10.82
N GLU A 362 7.17 7.23 9.54
CA GLU A 362 7.39 5.93 8.92
C GLU A 362 8.87 5.57 8.85
N LYS A 363 9.22 4.34 9.23
CA LYS A 363 10.62 3.87 9.30
C LYS A 363 10.98 2.81 8.25
N LEU A 364 10.02 2.00 7.79
CA LEU A 364 10.23 0.88 6.85
C LEU A 364 11.45 0.00 7.16
N CYS A 365 11.78 -0.12 8.45
CA CYS A 365 12.86 -0.92 9.01
C CYS A 365 12.43 -1.46 10.38
N PRO A 366 13.11 -2.48 10.95
CA PRO A 366 12.71 -3.12 12.19
C PRO A 366 13.10 -2.29 13.44
N VAL A 367 12.64 -1.04 13.49
CA VAL A 367 12.79 -0.12 14.64
C VAL A 367 11.42 0.42 14.99
N ILE A 368 10.99 0.19 16.25
CA ILE A 368 9.75 0.74 16.78
C ILE A 368 10.00 1.52 18.06
N ALA A 369 9.15 2.51 18.29
CA ALA A 369 9.20 3.31 19.50
C ALA A 369 8.05 2.98 20.44
N ILE A 370 8.21 3.24 21.74
CA ILE A 370 7.19 3.05 22.76
C ILE A 370 7.12 4.24 23.70
N VAL A 371 5.91 4.65 24.06
CA VAL A 371 5.67 5.67 25.12
C VAL A 371 4.52 5.23 26.04
N PRO A 372 4.53 5.65 27.33
CA PRO A 372 3.40 5.44 28.24
C PRO A 372 2.27 6.44 27.97
N TYR A 373 1.05 6.09 28.37
CA TYR A 373 -0.11 6.99 28.40
C TYR A 373 -0.89 6.84 29.72
N ALA A 374 -1.49 7.93 30.21
CA ALA A 374 -2.27 7.94 31.45
C ALA A 374 -3.73 7.53 31.26
N ALA A 375 -4.43 8.11 30.31
CA ALA A 375 -5.82 7.76 29.97
C ALA A 375 -5.93 7.28 28.52
N PHE A 376 -6.92 6.43 28.22
CA PHE A 376 -7.13 5.93 26.84
C PHE A 376 -7.32 7.07 25.83
N ASP A 377 -7.93 8.17 26.26
CA ASP A 377 -8.12 9.38 25.45
C ASP A 377 -6.78 10.01 25.06
N ASP A 378 -5.78 9.98 25.95
CA ASP A 378 -4.42 10.44 25.66
C ASP A 378 -3.76 9.56 24.59
N ALA A 379 -3.91 8.22 24.71
CA ALA A 379 -3.39 7.29 23.71
C ALA A 379 -3.97 7.54 22.32
N VAL A 380 -5.30 7.79 22.24
CA VAL A 380 -5.95 8.12 20.96
C VAL A 380 -5.45 9.45 20.41
N ALA A 381 -5.28 10.48 21.28
CA ALA A 381 -4.78 11.78 20.88
C ALA A 381 -3.33 11.69 20.37
N MET A 382 -2.46 10.96 21.07
CA MET A 382 -1.07 10.72 20.68
C MET A 382 -0.96 9.92 19.38
N ALA A 383 -1.75 8.86 19.21
CA ALA A 383 -1.83 8.09 17.99
C ALA A 383 -2.29 8.95 16.79
N LYS A 384 -3.28 9.82 17.03
CA LYS A 384 -3.74 10.79 16.04
C LYS A 384 -2.64 11.80 15.68
N ALA A 385 -1.88 12.28 16.64
CA ALA A 385 -0.76 13.21 16.40
C ALA A 385 0.29 12.55 15.48
N ASN A 386 0.67 11.28 15.72
CA ASN A 386 1.59 10.55 14.84
C ASN A 386 1.04 10.43 13.41
N LEU A 387 -0.25 10.04 13.27
CA LEU A 387 -0.88 9.91 11.95
C LEU A 387 -0.94 11.23 11.19
N LEU A 388 -1.09 12.36 11.88
CA LEU A 388 -1.11 13.70 11.23
C LEU A 388 0.28 14.15 10.79
N VAL A 389 1.35 13.66 11.42
CA VAL A 389 2.72 13.89 10.93
C VAL A 389 2.96 13.10 9.64
N GLU A 390 2.60 11.82 9.66
CA GLU A 390 2.72 10.93 8.51
C GLU A 390 1.81 9.71 8.70
N GLY A 391 1.22 9.18 7.64
CA GLY A 391 0.39 7.97 7.67
C GLY A 391 -1.11 8.22 7.78
N ALA A 392 -1.58 9.47 7.71
CA ALA A 392 -3.01 9.76 7.73
C ALA A 392 -3.77 9.00 6.64
N GLY A 393 -4.88 8.38 7.04
CA GLY A 393 -5.71 7.54 6.19
C GLY A 393 -5.23 6.09 6.05
N HIS A 394 -4.02 5.72 6.51
CA HIS A 394 -3.50 4.37 6.31
C HIS A 394 -4.14 3.38 7.31
N SER A 395 -3.49 3.04 8.37
CA SER A 395 -3.93 2.01 9.35
C SER A 395 -3.50 2.37 10.76
N ALA A 396 -4.23 1.83 11.74
CA ALA A 396 -3.80 1.75 13.14
C ALA A 396 -4.10 0.35 13.68
N ALA A 397 -3.44 -0.05 14.75
CA ALA A 397 -3.73 -1.26 15.50
C ALA A 397 -4.19 -0.92 16.92
N LEU A 398 -5.11 -1.71 17.46
CA LEU A 398 -5.59 -1.59 18.83
C LEU A 398 -5.75 -2.99 19.42
N HIS A 399 -5.05 -3.23 20.52
CA HIS A 399 -5.28 -4.41 21.35
C HIS A 399 -6.20 -4.02 22.48
N SER A 400 -7.46 -4.41 22.41
CA SER A 400 -8.51 -4.03 23.37
C SER A 400 -9.62 -5.07 23.40
N ASN A 401 -10.25 -5.22 24.57
CA ASN A 401 -11.47 -5.98 24.79
C ASN A 401 -12.69 -5.06 25.06
N SER A 402 -12.52 -3.73 24.96
CA SER A 402 -13.58 -2.74 25.18
C SER A 402 -14.17 -2.27 23.85
N ASP A 403 -15.42 -2.61 23.59
CA ASP A 403 -16.16 -2.14 22.41
C ASP A 403 -16.25 -0.60 22.36
N ASP A 404 -16.35 0.06 23.52
CA ASP A 404 -16.40 1.53 23.60
C ASP A 404 -15.04 2.16 23.16
N HIS A 405 -13.91 1.59 23.61
CA HIS A 405 -12.58 2.04 23.20
C HIS A 405 -12.33 1.75 21.72
N ILE A 406 -12.72 0.58 21.23
CA ILE A 406 -12.62 0.23 19.80
C ILE A 406 -13.43 1.23 18.96
N LYS A 407 -14.67 1.51 19.36
CA LYS A 407 -15.53 2.47 18.68
C LYS A 407 -14.96 3.89 18.74
N LYS A 408 -14.46 4.32 19.90
CA LYS A 408 -13.83 5.64 20.07
C LYS A 408 -12.62 5.81 19.15
N ALA A 409 -11.69 4.87 19.16
CA ALA A 409 -10.52 4.89 18.29
C ALA A 409 -10.92 4.93 16.79
N GLY A 410 -11.92 4.14 16.40
CA GLY A 410 -12.44 4.13 15.03
C GLY A 410 -13.11 5.44 14.61
N LEU A 411 -13.71 6.18 15.54
CA LEU A 411 -14.35 7.48 15.26
C LEU A 411 -13.36 8.65 15.22
N GLU A 412 -12.29 8.61 16.02
CA GLU A 412 -11.40 9.76 16.22
C GLU A 412 -10.11 9.70 15.38
N LEU A 413 -9.62 8.49 15.05
CA LEU A 413 -8.40 8.35 14.26
C LEU A 413 -8.68 8.58 12.76
N PRO A 414 -7.85 9.37 12.07
CA PRO A 414 -7.97 9.55 10.62
C PRO A 414 -7.35 8.37 9.88
N ILE A 415 -8.04 7.23 9.84
CA ILE A 415 -7.58 5.97 9.27
C ILE A 415 -8.65 5.29 8.43
N SER A 416 -8.24 4.50 7.45
CA SER A 416 -9.16 3.65 6.68
C SER A 416 -9.30 2.24 7.29
N ARG A 417 -8.39 1.83 8.16
CA ARG A 417 -8.35 0.49 8.77
C ARG A 417 -7.91 0.57 10.23
N LEU A 418 -8.74 0.06 11.11
CA LEU A 418 -8.39 -0.22 12.51
C LEU A 418 -8.30 -1.74 12.67
N VAL A 419 -7.11 -2.23 13.00
CA VAL A 419 -6.85 -3.66 13.20
C VAL A 419 -6.99 -3.99 14.68
N ILE A 420 -7.91 -4.89 15.03
CA ILE A 420 -8.21 -5.22 16.43
C ILE A 420 -7.62 -6.57 16.79
N ASN A 421 -6.79 -6.62 17.83
CA ASN A 421 -6.20 -7.84 18.41
C ASN A 421 -5.48 -8.74 17.39
N GLN A 422 -4.83 -8.15 16.40
CA GLN A 422 -4.13 -8.82 15.31
C GLN A 422 -2.83 -8.09 14.98
N ALA A 423 -1.87 -8.80 14.36
CA ALA A 423 -0.69 -8.20 13.77
C ALA A 423 -1.05 -7.39 12.52
N SER A 424 -0.82 -6.08 12.54
CA SER A 424 -1.29 -5.17 11.49
C SER A 424 -0.64 -5.46 10.13
N SER A 425 0.69 -5.66 10.07
CA SER A 425 1.37 -5.93 8.80
C SER A 425 0.87 -7.19 8.09
N LEU A 426 0.39 -8.17 8.87
CA LEU A 426 -0.08 -9.45 8.35
C LEU A 426 -1.55 -9.42 7.94
N THR A 427 -2.36 -8.51 8.51
CA THR A 427 -3.82 -8.58 8.41
C THR A 427 -4.52 -7.32 7.86
N ALA A 428 -3.91 -6.13 7.94
CA ALA A 428 -4.50 -4.90 7.40
C ALA A 428 -4.74 -4.97 5.88
N GLY A 429 -3.86 -5.66 5.15
CA GLY A 429 -4.04 -5.97 3.73
C GLY A 429 -4.93 -7.19 3.45
N GLY A 430 -5.85 -7.51 4.36
CA GLY A 430 -6.78 -8.64 4.28
C GLY A 430 -6.17 -9.98 4.70
N SER A 431 -6.94 -10.78 5.40
CA SER A 431 -6.61 -12.13 5.85
C SER A 431 -7.81 -13.08 5.68
N LEU A 432 -7.62 -14.37 5.99
CA LEU A 432 -8.73 -15.33 6.03
C LEU A 432 -9.59 -15.21 7.29
N THR A 433 -9.18 -14.37 8.26
CA THR A 433 -9.79 -14.25 9.58
C THR A 433 -10.37 -12.87 9.88
N ASN A 434 -10.30 -11.94 8.91
CA ASN A 434 -10.95 -10.63 9.03
C ASN A 434 -11.70 -10.25 7.75
N GLY A 435 -12.50 -9.17 7.82
CA GLY A 435 -13.35 -8.71 6.73
C GLY A 435 -12.68 -7.74 5.75
N PHE A 436 -11.39 -7.42 5.90
CA PHE A 436 -10.72 -6.55 4.95
C PHE A 436 -10.49 -7.25 3.62
N ALA A 437 -10.74 -6.57 2.50
CA ALA A 437 -10.45 -7.10 1.18
C ALA A 437 -8.95 -7.38 1.02
N PRO A 438 -8.54 -8.59 0.62
CA PRO A 438 -7.12 -8.90 0.41
C PRO A 438 -6.51 -8.09 -0.72
N THR A 439 -5.41 -7.38 -0.40
CA THR A 439 -4.72 -6.49 -1.34
C THR A 439 -3.25 -6.28 -0.96
N THR A 440 -2.53 -5.63 -1.85
CA THR A 440 -1.20 -5.04 -1.61
C THR A 440 -1.22 -3.51 -1.78
N THR A 441 -2.41 -2.91 -2.04
CA THR A 441 -2.60 -1.47 -2.25
C THR A 441 -3.68 -0.97 -1.29
N LEU A 442 -3.26 -0.32 -0.21
CA LEU A 442 -4.10 0.08 0.91
C LEU A 442 -4.48 1.57 0.77
N GLY A 443 -5.59 1.89 0.14
CA GLY A 443 -6.05 3.27 -0.05
C GLY A 443 -6.22 4.02 1.27
N CYS A 444 -5.82 5.28 1.27
CA CYS A 444 -5.77 6.13 2.47
C CYS A 444 -6.84 7.24 2.48
N GLY A 445 -7.80 7.21 1.56
CA GLY A 445 -8.85 8.23 1.47
C GLY A 445 -8.32 9.64 1.27
N SER A 446 -9.18 10.61 1.44
CA SER A 446 -8.81 12.03 1.35
C SER A 446 -7.78 12.46 2.41
N TRP A 447 -7.69 11.77 3.54
CA TRP A 447 -6.67 12.02 4.56
C TRP A 447 -5.25 11.83 4.02
N GLY A 448 -5.03 10.81 3.18
CA GLY A 448 -3.75 10.54 2.51
C GLY A 448 -3.71 11.04 1.05
N GLY A 449 -4.68 11.88 0.62
CA GLY A 449 -4.77 12.36 -0.75
C GLY A 449 -5.07 11.26 -1.77
N ASN A 450 -5.80 10.22 -1.36
CA ASN A 450 -6.13 9.08 -2.22
C ASN A 450 -7.61 9.06 -2.63
N SER A 451 -7.91 8.39 -3.76
CA SER A 451 -9.26 8.29 -4.33
C SER A 451 -10.18 7.34 -3.56
N ILE A 452 -9.63 6.39 -2.80
CA ILE A 452 -10.38 5.42 -2.03
C ILE A 452 -9.88 5.34 -0.59
N SER A 453 -10.80 5.12 0.36
CA SER A 453 -10.53 4.92 1.79
C SER A 453 -10.70 3.45 2.20
N GLU A 454 -10.45 2.54 1.28
CA GLU A 454 -10.55 1.10 1.50
C GLU A 454 -9.40 0.36 0.80
N ASN A 455 -9.26 -0.93 1.08
CA ASN A 455 -8.35 -1.79 0.35
C ASN A 455 -8.74 -1.84 -1.13
N LEU A 456 -7.77 -1.60 -2.03
CA LEU A 456 -8.02 -1.79 -3.47
C LEU A 456 -8.47 -3.24 -3.70
N ASP A 457 -9.56 -3.42 -4.43
CA ASP A 457 -10.09 -4.72 -4.81
C ASP A 457 -10.42 -4.71 -6.31
N TYR A 458 -10.65 -5.87 -6.91
CA TYR A 458 -10.99 -6.01 -8.33
C TYR A 458 -12.11 -5.05 -8.78
N LYS A 459 -13.11 -4.79 -7.92
CA LYS A 459 -14.24 -3.89 -8.21
C LYS A 459 -13.82 -2.47 -8.63
N HIS A 460 -12.65 -2.00 -8.16
CA HIS A 460 -12.13 -0.68 -8.50
C HIS A 460 -11.52 -0.61 -9.92
N LEU A 461 -11.23 -1.76 -10.52
CA LEU A 461 -10.74 -1.86 -11.89
C LEU A 461 -11.83 -2.30 -12.87
N MET A 462 -13.09 -2.01 -12.54
CA MET A 462 -14.26 -2.40 -13.32
C MET A 462 -15.27 -1.26 -13.41
N ASN A 463 -15.72 -0.95 -14.61
CA ASN A 463 -16.90 -0.12 -14.80
C ASN A 463 -18.16 -0.96 -14.59
N VAL A 464 -19.20 -0.36 -14.05
CA VAL A 464 -20.51 -1.00 -13.86
C VAL A 464 -21.58 -0.21 -14.58
N SER A 465 -22.13 -0.78 -15.65
CA SER A 465 -23.34 -0.25 -16.30
C SER A 465 -24.57 -0.67 -15.50
N ARG A 466 -25.52 0.23 -15.35
CA ARG A 466 -26.78 0.01 -14.65
C ARG A 466 -27.94 0.05 -15.64
N ILE A 467 -28.71 -1.04 -15.73
CA ILE A 467 -29.94 -1.10 -16.50
C ILE A 467 -31.07 -0.91 -15.50
N GLY A 468 -31.70 0.26 -15.50
CA GLY A 468 -32.83 0.60 -14.63
C GLY A 468 -34.16 0.34 -15.31
N LYS A 469 -35.04 -0.34 -14.59
CA LYS A 469 -36.46 -0.55 -14.99
C LYS A 469 -37.35 0.21 -14.00
N ILE A 470 -38.59 0.50 -14.42
CA ILE A 470 -39.60 1.07 -13.51
C ILE A 470 -39.78 0.10 -12.32
N ILE A 471 -39.78 0.63 -11.10
CA ILE A 471 -40.08 -0.15 -9.91
C ILE A 471 -41.63 -0.34 -9.92
N PRO A 472 -42.10 -1.61 -10.03
CA PRO A 472 -43.54 -1.86 -10.03
C PRO A 472 -44.16 -1.37 -8.72
N ASP A 473 -45.39 -0.84 -8.84
CA ASP A 473 -46.25 -0.46 -7.70
C ASP A 473 -45.64 0.57 -6.72
N LYS A 474 -44.53 1.23 -7.09
CA LYS A 474 -43.98 2.29 -6.27
C LYS A 474 -44.84 3.55 -6.35
N VAL A 475 -45.45 3.90 -5.22
CA VAL A 475 -46.19 5.15 -5.06
C VAL A 475 -45.18 6.31 -5.03
N VAL A 476 -45.43 7.32 -5.90
CA VAL A 476 -44.64 8.55 -5.87
C VAL A 476 -45.13 9.37 -4.68
N PRO A 477 -44.24 9.69 -3.70
CA PRO A 477 -44.63 10.48 -2.56
C PRO A 477 -45.02 11.90 -2.95
N THR A 478 -45.95 12.53 -2.23
CA THR A 478 -46.30 13.94 -2.43
C THR A 478 -45.17 14.84 -1.94
N ASP A 479 -45.23 16.14 -2.37
CA ASP A 479 -44.24 17.12 -1.90
C ASP A 479 -44.29 17.29 -0.39
N GLU A 480 -45.49 17.22 0.23
CA GLU A 480 -45.63 17.24 1.70
C GLU A 480 -44.91 16.05 2.37
N GLU A 481 -45.04 14.85 1.81
CA GLU A 481 -44.35 13.64 2.34
C GLU A 481 -42.83 13.69 2.11
N ILE A 482 -42.33 14.32 1.04
CA ILE A 482 -40.91 14.45 0.76
C ILE A 482 -40.23 15.46 1.71
N TRP A 483 -40.93 16.54 2.05
CA TRP A 483 -40.37 17.66 2.82
C TRP A 483 -40.78 17.66 4.31
N ALA A 484 -41.59 16.71 4.79
CA ALA A 484 -41.90 16.52 6.18
C ALA A 484 -40.71 15.94 6.95
#